data_6f73dc1ff7ed43aed930e1ec72044e8b
#
_entry.id   6f73dc1ff7ed43aed930e1ec72044e8b
#
_cell.length_a   1.000
_cell.length_b   1.000
_cell.length_c   1.000
_cell.angle_alpha   90.00
_cell.angle_beta   90.00
_cell.angle_gamma   90.00
#
_symmetry.space_group_name_H-M   'P 1'
#
loop_
_entity.id
_entity.type
_entity.pdbx_description
1 polymer ?
#
loop_
_entity_poly.entity_id
_entity_poly.type
_entity_poly.pdbx_seq_one_letter_code
_entity_poly.pdbx_strand_id
1 'polypeptide(L)'
;LAWFNRPHIRRAWGPRGGDAAFVTGLLGLIVAVVLLTGLHVEPGRTLANPTERTAESVEQGAALFAANCASCHGETGAGDGPLADSLPAPPANFTVHVPFHPDGVLFAWITDGIRGTGMPAWSPQLSDQERWDLVNFLRANFDPAATQ
;
A
#
# COMPACT_ATOMS: atom_id res chain seq x y z
N LEU A 1 59.59 5.93 -57.65
CA LEU A 1 58.92 6.90 -56.80
C LEU A 1 57.41 6.65 -56.78
N ALA A 2 56.94 5.71 -56.00
CA ALA A 2 55.53 5.47 -55.80
C ALA A 2 55.32 5.02 -54.31
N TRP A 3 55.32 5.99 -53.47
CA TRP A 3 54.91 5.81 -52.07
C TRP A 3 53.99 6.96 -51.73
N PHE A 4 52.89 6.68 -51.17
CA PHE A 4 51.77 7.48 -50.63
C PHE A 4 50.46 7.29 -51.37
N ASN A 5 49.77 6.15 -51.05
CA ASN A 5 48.34 6.18 -51.01
C ASN A 5 47.86 5.01 -50.12
N ARG A 6 47.94 5.18 -48.79
CA ARG A 6 47.21 4.30 -47.87
C ARG A 6 45.90 4.99 -47.55
N PRO A 7 44.76 4.37 -47.87
CA PRO A 7 43.49 4.88 -47.40
C PRO A 7 43.46 4.72 -45.87
N HIS A 8 43.37 5.84 -45.18
CA HIS A 8 43.05 5.85 -43.74
C HIS A 8 41.70 5.21 -43.56
N ILE A 9 41.69 3.97 -43.09
CA ILE A 9 40.49 3.29 -42.62
C ILE A 9 40.05 4.06 -41.37
N ARG A 10 39.12 5.00 -41.52
CA ARG A 10 38.36 5.57 -40.44
C ARG A 10 37.54 4.41 -39.86
N ARG A 11 38.02 3.83 -38.77
CA ARG A 11 37.15 2.98 -37.92
C ARG A 11 36.00 3.85 -37.48
N ALA A 12 34.87 3.68 -38.13
CA ALA A 12 33.62 4.21 -37.64
C ALA A 12 33.38 3.56 -36.26
N TRP A 13 33.52 4.34 -35.20
CA TRP A 13 33.05 4.02 -33.86
C TRP A 13 31.52 4.21 -33.89
N GLY A 14 30.82 3.26 -34.48
CA GLY A 14 29.41 3.10 -34.26
C GLY A 14 29.21 2.42 -32.91
N PRO A 15 28.11 2.67 -32.21
CA PRO A 15 27.79 1.94 -30.99
C PRO A 15 27.83 0.44 -31.29
N ARG A 16 28.68 -0.28 -30.55
CA ARG A 16 28.83 -1.73 -30.71
C ARG A 16 27.48 -2.35 -30.36
N GLY A 17 26.94 -3.18 -31.25
CA GLY A 17 25.64 -3.82 -31.07
C GLY A 17 25.46 -4.62 -29.74
N GLY A 18 26.56 -4.81 -28.98
CA GLY A 18 26.55 -5.36 -27.65
C GLY A 18 25.87 -4.45 -26.60
N ASP A 19 25.95 -3.13 -26.77
CA ASP A 19 25.44 -2.18 -25.78
C ASP A 19 23.88 -2.18 -25.80
N ALA A 20 23.29 -2.26 -27.00
CA ALA A 20 21.84 -2.32 -27.12
C ALA A 20 21.27 -3.66 -26.62
N ALA A 21 21.96 -4.77 -26.88
CA ALA A 21 21.57 -6.09 -26.39
C ALA A 21 21.71 -6.20 -24.87
N PHE A 22 22.74 -5.57 -24.30
CA PHE A 22 22.95 -5.51 -22.85
C PHE A 22 21.89 -4.67 -22.15
N VAL A 23 21.56 -3.49 -22.70
CA VAL A 23 20.50 -2.61 -22.14
C VAL A 23 19.13 -3.27 -22.21
N THR A 24 18.78 -3.92 -23.33
CA THR A 24 17.50 -4.65 -23.45
C THR A 24 17.44 -5.85 -22.52
N GLY A 25 18.54 -6.59 -22.35
CA GLY A 25 18.61 -7.70 -21.40
C GLY A 25 18.45 -7.25 -19.95
N LEU A 26 19.11 -6.16 -19.56
CA LEU A 26 19.01 -5.57 -18.22
C LEU A 26 17.59 -5.05 -17.94
N LEU A 27 16.97 -4.36 -18.90
CA LEU A 27 15.60 -3.88 -18.80
C LEU A 27 14.61 -5.05 -18.63
N GLY A 28 14.77 -6.11 -19.42
CA GLY A 28 13.98 -7.32 -19.31
C GLY A 28 14.12 -8.01 -17.95
N LEU A 29 15.35 -8.06 -17.41
CA LEU A 29 15.61 -8.60 -16.07
C LEU A 29 14.94 -7.76 -14.97
N ILE A 30 15.05 -6.44 -15.05
CA ILE A 30 14.41 -5.52 -14.08
C ILE A 30 12.89 -5.70 -14.12
N VAL A 31 12.28 -5.73 -15.30
CA VAL A 31 10.84 -5.96 -15.44
C VAL A 31 10.45 -7.33 -14.88
N ALA A 32 11.22 -8.38 -15.17
CA ALA A 32 10.97 -9.71 -14.65
C ALA A 32 11.08 -9.76 -13.12
N VAL A 33 12.09 -9.10 -12.54
CA VAL A 33 12.27 -8.99 -11.07
C VAL A 33 11.08 -8.25 -10.46
N VAL A 34 10.65 -7.12 -11.03
CA VAL A 34 9.49 -6.36 -10.57
C VAL A 34 8.22 -7.20 -10.62
N LEU A 35 8.01 -7.97 -11.70
CA LEU A 35 6.85 -8.85 -11.84
C LEU A 35 6.90 -10.08 -10.93
N LEU A 36 8.09 -10.64 -10.70
CA LEU A 36 8.27 -11.84 -9.89
C LEU A 36 8.31 -11.55 -8.39
N THR A 37 8.91 -10.42 -7.97
CA THR A 37 8.97 -10.03 -6.56
C THR A 37 7.71 -9.33 -6.09
N GLY A 38 6.79 -8.99 -7.06
CA GLY A 38 5.57 -8.25 -6.75
C GLY A 38 5.89 -7.06 -5.86
N LEU A 39 6.54 -6.03 -6.41
CA LEU A 39 6.59 -4.75 -5.71
C LEU A 39 5.14 -4.28 -5.54
N HIS A 40 4.48 -4.82 -4.54
CA HIS A 40 3.16 -4.40 -4.13
C HIS A 40 3.29 -3.00 -3.53
N VAL A 41 3.04 -2.01 -4.36
CA VAL A 41 2.79 -0.66 -3.85
C VAL A 41 1.45 -0.76 -3.13
N GLU A 42 1.47 -0.62 -1.82
CA GLU A 42 0.24 -0.62 -1.02
C GLU A 42 -0.67 0.51 -1.52
N PRO A 43 -1.94 0.20 -1.85
CA PRO A 43 -2.90 1.22 -2.26
C PRO A 43 -2.96 2.33 -1.20
N GLY A 44 -3.07 3.59 -1.64
CA GLY A 44 -3.20 4.72 -0.72
C GLY A 44 -1.91 5.18 -0.03
N ARG A 45 -0.74 4.56 -0.24
CA ARG A 45 0.52 4.91 0.46
C ARG A 45 0.87 6.40 0.39
N THR A 46 0.52 7.10 -0.68
CA THR A 46 0.79 8.52 -0.88
C THR A 46 -0.40 9.42 -0.54
N LEU A 47 -1.54 8.85 -0.16
CA LEU A 47 -2.74 9.60 0.17
C LEU A 47 -2.62 10.12 1.60
N ALA A 48 -2.63 11.44 1.75
CA ALA A 48 -2.66 12.08 3.06
C ALA A 48 -4.10 12.13 3.58
N ASN A 49 -4.26 12.01 4.91
CA ASN A 49 -5.56 12.18 5.54
C ASN A 49 -5.96 13.67 5.47
N PRO A 50 -7.05 14.02 4.77
CA PRO A 50 -7.52 15.40 4.69
C PRO A 50 -8.33 15.84 5.92
N THR A 51 -8.71 14.89 6.78
CA THR A 51 -9.54 15.14 7.97
C THR A 51 -8.67 15.29 9.20
N GLU A 52 -8.78 16.44 9.87
CA GLU A 52 -8.10 16.65 11.13
C GLU A 52 -8.56 15.65 12.20
N ARG A 53 -7.64 15.14 13.01
CA ARG A 53 -7.96 14.21 14.10
C ARG A 53 -8.46 14.98 15.32
N THR A 54 -9.71 15.44 15.28
CA THR A 54 -10.40 16.07 16.40
C THR A 54 -11.04 15.03 17.31
N ALA A 55 -11.40 15.42 18.52
CA ALA A 55 -12.14 14.53 19.42
C ALA A 55 -13.47 14.07 18.80
N GLU A 56 -14.14 14.95 18.07
CA GLU A 56 -15.38 14.64 17.36
C GLU A 56 -15.16 13.58 16.26
N SER A 57 -14.14 13.75 15.42
CA SER A 57 -13.80 12.76 14.38
C SER A 57 -13.47 11.40 14.99
N VAL A 58 -12.72 11.37 16.10
CA VAL A 58 -12.40 10.11 16.82
C VAL A 58 -13.66 9.47 17.41
N GLU A 59 -14.59 10.24 17.97
CA GLU A 59 -15.87 9.74 18.52
C GLU A 59 -16.76 9.18 17.40
N GLN A 60 -16.88 9.87 16.27
CA GLN A 60 -17.60 9.36 15.10
C GLN A 60 -16.98 8.03 14.60
N GLY A 61 -15.66 7.99 14.47
CA GLY A 61 -14.93 6.77 14.11
C GLY A 61 -15.15 5.63 15.09
N ALA A 62 -15.21 5.92 16.42
CA ALA A 62 -15.50 4.91 17.44
C ALA A 62 -16.91 4.30 17.28
N ALA A 63 -17.90 5.15 17.02
CA ALA A 63 -19.28 4.69 16.79
C ALA A 63 -19.37 3.80 15.53
N LEU A 64 -18.72 4.23 14.44
CA LEU A 64 -18.66 3.45 13.19
C LEU A 64 -17.93 2.11 13.39
N PHE A 65 -16.82 2.11 14.14
CA PHE A 65 -16.06 0.91 14.45
C PHE A 65 -16.90 -0.10 15.24
N ALA A 66 -17.59 0.35 16.30
CA ALA A 66 -18.45 -0.50 17.11
C ALA A 66 -19.56 -1.13 16.27
N ALA A 67 -20.17 -0.35 15.37
CA ALA A 67 -21.29 -0.81 14.56
C ALA A 67 -20.89 -1.78 13.44
N ASN A 68 -19.71 -1.60 12.83
CA ASN A 68 -19.37 -2.25 11.57
C ASN A 68 -18.12 -3.13 11.62
N CYS A 69 -17.22 -2.91 12.56
CA CYS A 69 -15.87 -3.52 12.54
C CYS A 69 -15.63 -4.47 13.73
N ALA A 70 -16.18 -4.14 14.90
CA ALA A 70 -15.92 -4.87 16.15
C ALA A 70 -16.33 -6.35 16.10
N SER A 71 -17.33 -6.71 15.31
CA SER A 71 -17.77 -8.09 15.15
C SER A 71 -16.68 -9.02 14.59
N CYS A 72 -15.75 -8.49 13.80
CA CYS A 72 -14.61 -9.22 13.27
C CYS A 72 -13.31 -8.87 14.02
N HIS A 73 -13.06 -7.57 14.23
CA HIS A 73 -11.79 -7.10 14.79
C HIS A 73 -11.72 -7.11 16.31
N GLY A 74 -12.83 -7.38 17.00
CA GLY A 74 -12.93 -7.30 18.46
C GLY A 74 -13.05 -5.85 18.95
N GLU A 75 -13.62 -5.64 20.13
CA GLU A 75 -13.78 -4.30 20.73
C GLU A 75 -12.42 -3.63 21.00
N THR A 76 -11.41 -4.43 21.29
CA THR A 76 -10.04 -3.99 21.58
C THR A 76 -9.16 -3.94 20.32
N GLY A 77 -9.71 -4.29 19.15
CA GLY A 77 -8.94 -4.35 17.90
C GLY A 77 -7.90 -5.47 17.85
N ALA A 78 -8.02 -6.49 18.69
CA ALA A 78 -7.07 -7.60 18.75
C ALA A 78 -7.23 -8.62 17.61
N GLY A 79 -8.30 -8.52 16.80
CA GLY A 79 -8.63 -9.48 15.76
C GLY A 79 -9.41 -10.69 16.27
N ASP A 80 -9.99 -10.60 17.46
CA ASP A 80 -10.65 -11.67 18.22
C ASP A 80 -12.17 -11.48 18.33
N GLY A 81 -12.77 -10.76 17.39
CA GLY A 81 -14.22 -10.58 17.36
C GLY A 81 -14.99 -11.88 17.16
N PRO A 82 -16.28 -11.91 17.53
CA PRO A 82 -17.11 -13.15 17.52
C PRO A 82 -17.21 -13.79 16.11
N LEU A 83 -16.94 -13.06 15.04
CA LEU A 83 -16.93 -13.61 13.68
C LEU A 83 -15.52 -13.98 13.18
N ALA A 84 -14.46 -13.70 13.94
CA ALA A 84 -13.07 -13.87 13.49
C ALA A 84 -12.77 -15.29 12.99
N ASP A 85 -13.19 -16.32 13.75
CA ASP A 85 -12.93 -17.72 13.42
C ASP A 85 -13.70 -18.23 12.18
N SER A 86 -14.70 -17.48 11.73
CA SER A 86 -15.49 -17.82 10.53
C SER A 86 -14.92 -17.25 9.23
N LEU A 87 -13.88 -16.41 9.32
CA LEU A 87 -13.31 -15.73 8.18
C LEU A 87 -12.21 -16.57 7.49
N PRO A 88 -12.00 -16.38 6.16
CA PRO A 88 -10.95 -17.06 5.42
C PRO A 88 -9.52 -16.77 5.92
N ALA A 89 -9.32 -15.61 6.57
CA ALA A 89 -8.06 -15.20 7.19
C ALA A 89 -8.37 -14.47 8.50
N PRO A 90 -7.50 -14.61 9.52
CA PRO A 90 -7.67 -13.90 10.79
C PRO A 90 -7.70 -12.38 10.57
N PRO A 91 -8.61 -11.65 11.23
CA PRO A 91 -8.57 -10.19 11.22
C PRO A 91 -7.29 -9.65 11.82
N ALA A 92 -6.85 -8.49 11.32
CA ALA A 92 -5.63 -7.85 11.80
C ALA A 92 -5.76 -7.43 13.27
N ASN A 93 -4.68 -7.64 14.04
CA ASN A 93 -4.50 -7.00 15.33
C ASN A 93 -4.02 -5.55 15.11
N PHE A 94 -4.82 -4.57 15.48
CA PHE A 94 -4.57 -3.17 15.19
C PHE A 94 -3.39 -2.58 15.96
N THR A 95 -3.09 -3.06 17.17
CA THR A 95 -1.92 -2.60 17.93
C THR A 95 -0.60 -2.95 17.23
N VAL A 96 -0.63 -3.98 16.38
CA VAL A 96 0.52 -4.41 15.58
C VAL A 96 0.53 -3.73 14.21
N HIS A 97 -0.62 -3.62 13.55
CA HIS A 97 -0.67 -3.19 12.15
C HIS A 97 -0.79 -1.66 11.98
N VAL A 98 -1.63 -1.00 12.78
CA VAL A 98 -1.90 0.44 12.62
C VAL A 98 -0.63 1.31 12.67
N PRO A 99 0.33 1.11 13.59
CA PRO A 99 1.52 1.94 13.65
C PRO A 99 2.43 1.86 12.41
N PHE A 100 2.36 0.76 11.64
CA PHE A 100 3.29 0.51 10.52
C PHE A 100 2.76 0.95 9.16
N HIS A 101 1.46 1.27 9.07
CA HIS A 101 0.85 1.62 7.78
C HIS A 101 0.43 3.10 7.76
N PRO A 102 0.72 3.85 6.66
CA PRO A 102 0.23 5.22 6.49
C PRO A 102 -1.30 5.31 6.52
N ASP A 103 -1.85 6.46 6.89
CA ASP A 103 -3.30 6.70 6.95
C ASP A 103 -4.01 6.36 5.65
N GLY A 104 -3.43 6.75 4.51
CA GLY A 104 -4.01 6.46 3.21
C GLY A 104 -4.06 4.97 2.87
N VAL A 105 -3.16 4.14 3.44
CA VAL A 105 -3.22 2.68 3.29
C VAL A 105 -4.39 2.12 4.10
N LEU A 106 -4.55 2.56 5.34
CA LEU A 106 -5.69 2.17 6.18
C LEU A 106 -7.01 2.57 5.53
N PHE A 107 -7.08 3.80 4.99
CA PHE A 107 -8.24 4.29 4.26
C PHE A 107 -8.53 3.45 3.01
N ALA A 108 -7.52 3.09 2.23
CA ALA A 108 -7.69 2.27 1.03
C ALA A 108 -8.22 0.86 1.38
N TRP A 109 -7.71 0.23 2.42
CA TRP A 109 -8.20 -1.06 2.88
C TRP A 109 -9.65 -1.01 3.38
N ILE A 110 -10.03 0.05 4.09
CA ILE A 110 -11.43 0.27 4.48
C ILE A 110 -12.29 0.50 3.24
N THR A 111 -11.79 1.31 2.28
CA THR A 111 -12.52 1.64 1.06
C THR A 111 -12.83 0.42 0.19
N ASP A 112 -11.80 -0.36 -0.11
CA ASP A 112 -11.83 -1.42 -1.14
C ASP A 112 -11.99 -2.83 -0.56
N GLY A 113 -11.87 -2.96 0.78
CA GLY A 113 -11.74 -4.25 1.43
C GLY A 113 -10.41 -4.93 1.13
N ILE A 114 -10.22 -6.14 1.65
CA ILE A 114 -9.00 -6.93 1.41
C ILE A 114 -9.40 -8.27 0.81
N ARG A 115 -9.08 -8.44 -0.46
CA ARG A 115 -9.46 -9.63 -1.22
C ARG A 115 -8.93 -10.92 -0.57
N GLY A 116 -9.81 -11.88 -0.40
CA GLY A 116 -9.47 -13.21 0.13
C GLY A 116 -9.39 -13.31 1.65
N THR A 117 -9.65 -12.21 2.39
CA THR A 117 -9.62 -12.20 3.87
C THR A 117 -10.99 -12.21 4.54
N GLY A 118 -12.03 -11.91 3.77
CA GLY A 118 -13.37 -11.70 4.31
C GLY A 118 -13.67 -10.26 4.72
N MET A 119 -12.69 -9.34 4.68
CA MET A 119 -12.92 -7.90 4.91
C MET A 119 -13.62 -7.29 3.68
N PRO A 120 -14.86 -6.79 3.81
CA PRO A 120 -15.59 -6.21 2.69
C PRO A 120 -15.12 -4.79 2.36
N ALA A 121 -15.50 -4.30 1.18
CA ALA A 121 -15.38 -2.90 0.81
C ALA A 121 -16.47 -2.09 1.55
N TRP A 122 -16.08 -0.96 2.14
CA TRP A 122 -16.98 -0.08 2.86
C TRP A 122 -17.40 1.16 2.07
N SER A 123 -16.77 1.43 0.92
CA SER A 123 -17.12 2.58 0.07
C SER A 123 -18.62 2.64 -0.35
N PRO A 124 -19.36 1.53 -0.50
CA PRO A 124 -20.78 1.62 -0.82
C PRO A 124 -21.66 2.03 0.36
N GLN A 125 -21.21 1.86 1.61
CA GLN A 125 -22.00 2.11 2.83
C GLN A 125 -21.54 3.34 3.60
N LEU A 126 -20.25 3.67 3.52
CA LEU A 126 -19.63 4.77 4.25
C LEU A 126 -19.09 5.84 3.28
N SER A 127 -19.36 7.09 3.58
CA SER A 127 -18.77 8.23 2.90
C SER A 127 -17.26 8.31 3.11
N ASP A 128 -16.56 9.12 2.30
CA ASP A 128 -15.12 9.37 2.47
C ASP A 128 -14.82 9.92 3.86
N GLN A 129 -15.65 10.85 4.36
CA GLN A 129 -15.50 11.43 5.70
C GLN A 129 -15.57 10.37 6.78
N GLU A 130 -16.60 9.50 6.77
CA GLU A 130 -16.78 8.44 7.76
C GLU A 130 -15.62 7.45 7.75
N ARG A 131 -15.06 7.14 6.59
CA ARG A 131 -13.87 6.28 6.49
C ARG A 131 -12.61 6.95 7.03
N TRP A 132 -12.46 8.27 6.87
CA TRP A 132 -11.39 9.03 7.49
C TRP A 132 -11.56 9.15 9.01
N ASP A 133 -12.79 9.28 9.50
CA ASP A 133 -13.08 9.27 10.93
C ASP A 133 -12.71 7.92 11.57
N LEU A 134 -12.95 6.81 10.86
CA LEU A 134 -12.45 5.49 11.25
C LEU A 134 -10.92 5.46 11.33
N VAL A 135 -10.21 6.00 10.33
CA VAL A 135 -8.73 6.09 10.35
C VAL A 135 -8.27 6.91 11.56
N ASN A 136 -8.91 8.03 11.85
CA ASN A 136 -8.60 8.87 13.02
C ASN A 136 -8.83 8.14 14.34
N PHE A 137 -9.91 7.37 14.46
CA PHE A 137 -10.17 6.50 15.61
C PHE A 137 -9.09 5.43 15.76
N LEU A 138 -8.72 4.72 14.67
CA LEU A 138 -7.67 3.71 14.70
C LEU A 138 -6.35 4.28 15.19
N ARG A 139 -5.95 5.46 14.68
CA ARG A 139 -4.73 6.15 15.13
C ARG A 139 -4.76 6.54 16.59
N ALA A 140 -5.87 7.13 17.04
CA ALA A 140 -5.99 7.60 18.42
C ALA A 140 -5.92 6.46 19.45
N ASN A 141 -6.38 5.25 19.07
CA ASN A 141 -6.50 4.15 20.01
C ASN A 141 -5.42 3.07 19.88
N PHE A 142 -4.81 2.91 18.68
CA PHE A 142 -3.91 1.80 18.41
C PHE A 142 -2.51 2.24 17.92
N ASP A 143 -2.25 3.55 17.82
CA ASP A 143 -0.92 4.06 17.49
C ASP A 143 -0.33 4.84 18.68
N PRO A 144 0.63 4.26 19.42
CA PRO A 144 1.24 4.93 20.57
C PRO A 144 1.94 6.26 20.24
N ALA A 145 2.40 6.41 18.97
CA ALA A 145 3.07 7.64 18.53
C ALA A 145 2.08 8.77 18.24
N ALA A 146 0.81 8.46 18.00
CA ALA A 146 -0.21 9.44 17.67
C ALA A 146 -0.82 10.16 18.91
N THR A 147 -0.48 9.71 20.12
CA THR A 147 -0.99 10.24 21.40
C THR A 147 0.01 11.15 22.09
N GLN A 148 1.17 11.40 21.49
CA GLN A 148 2.20 12.33 21.94
C GLN A 148 2.12 13.63 21.14
#